data_b73fe4a382a6e5c344fb0ca2ad5282f5
#
_entry.id   b73fe4a382a6e5c344fb0ca2ad5282f5
#
_cell.length_a   1.000
_cell.length_b   1.000
_cell.length_c   1.000
_cell.angle_alpha   90.00
_cell.angle_beta   90.00
_cell.angle_gamma   90.00
#
_symmetry.space_group_name_H-M   'P 1'
#
loop_
_entity.id
_entity.type
_entity.pdbx_description
1 polymer ?
#
loop_
_entity_poly.entity_id
_entity_poly.type
_entity_poly.pdbx_seq_one_letter_code
_entity_poly.pdbx_strand_id
1 'polypeptide(L)'
;MKTRLLTLILILLLALPHTALAGEPQIELTRSQKGVRTSTDVLLVAMPVATLGIAIGKKDWKGIGIGVAEAAGTMAVTYGLKYAIHKRRPDGSDNHSFPSGHSSLVFTDASFVMRRYGWKFGVPAYALAGYVAWGRVYGKKHDTWDVLAGAAIGSAIGLLCTKPFMKNAQIAPAALTDPQTGQFISIGIGGTVNF
;
A
#
# COMPACT_ATOMS: atom_id res chain seq x y z
N MET A 1 -12.15 20.74 9.48
CA MET A 1 -11.92 19.47 8.76
C MET A 1 -10.46 19.04 8.75
N LYS A 2 -9.51 19.91 8.39
CA LYS A 2 -8.06 19.58 8.28
C LYS A 2 -7.45 19.07 9.58
N THR A 3 -7.76 19.70 10.72
CA THR A 3 -7.26 19.31 12.05
C THR A 3 -7.76 17.91 12.46
N ARG A 4 -9.03 17.61 12.27
CA ARG A 4 -9.60 16.29 12.58
C ARG A 4 -8.99 15.17 11.74
N LEU A 5 -8.66 15.43 10.45
CA LEU A 5 -8.00 14.49 9.57
C LEU A 5 -6.56 14.19 10.03
N LEU A 6 -5.80 15.23 10.42
CA LEU A 6 -4.44 15.06 10.96
C LEU A 6 -4.44 14.27 12.27
N THR A 7 -5.43 14.53 13.14
CA THR A 7 -5.59 13.75 14.40
C THR A 7 -5.87 12.28 14.10
N LEU A 8 -6.72 11.97 13.12
CA LEU A 8 -7.00 10.59 12.72
C LEU A 8 -5.76 9.88 12.14
N ILE A 9 -4.95 10.59 11.34
CA ILE A 9 -3.69 10.07 10.82
C ILE A 9 -2.73 9.77 11.96
N LEU A 10 -2.60 10.68 12.94
CA LEU A 10 -1.72 10.49 14.09
C LEU A 10 -2.19 9.30 14.94
N ILE A 11 -3.50 9.16 15.17
CA ILE A 11 -4.08 8.03 15.89
C ILE A 11 -3.81 6.72 15.12
N LEU A 12 -3.94 6.71 13.79
CA LEU A 12 -3.67 5.53 12.98
C LEU A 12 -2.19 5.16 13.00
N LEU A 13 -1.28 6.14 12.94
CA LEU A 13 0.17 5.92 13.08
C LEU A 13 0.56 5.40 14.47
N LEU A 14 -0.14 5.87 15.52
CA LEU A 14 0.05 5.38 16.89
C LEU A 14 -0.60 4.01 17.13
N ALA A 15 -1.64 3.67 16.36
CA ALA A 15 -2.30 2.36 16.41
C ALA A 15 -1.56 1.27 15.61
N LEU A 16 -0.47 1.62 14.90
CA LEU A 16 0.40 0.60 14.29
C LEU A 16 0.88 -0.34 15.39
N PRO A 17 0.82 -1.66 15.17
CA PRO A 17 1.21 -2.62 16.18
C PRO A 17 2.67 -2.39 16.59
N HIS A 18 2.85 -1.89 17.79
CA HIS A 18 4.18 -1.76 18.37
C HIS A 18 4.75 -3.18 18.51
N THR A 19 5.92 -3.41 17.97
CA THR A 19 6.63 -4.70 18.08
C THR A 19 6.91 -5.10 19.54
N ALA A 20 6.73 -4.18 20.48
CA ALA A 20 6.92 -4.37 21.91
C ALA A 20 6.00 -5.43 22.56
N LEU A 21 4.91 -5.84 21.89
CA LEU A 21 3.99 -6.89 22.40
C LEU A 21 4.24 -8.27 21.74
N ALA A 22 5.14 -8.36 20.78
CA ALA A 22 5.55 -9.66 20.27
C ALA A 22 6.48 -10.32 21.29
N GLY A 23 6.15 -11.52 21.74
CA GLY A 23 7.01 -12.32 22.60
C GLY A 23 8.42 -12.46 22.00
N GLU A 24 9.41 -12.73 22.85
CA GLU A 24 10.78 -12.98 22.42
C GLU A 24 10.83 -14.10 21.37
N PRO A 25 11.64 -13.96 20.32
CA PRO A 25 11.77 -15.00 19.31
C PRO A 25 12.29 -16.28 19.94
N GLN A 26 11.62 -17.40 19.64
CA GLN A 26 11.99 -18.73 20.12
C GLN A 26 13.25 -19.28 19.42
N ILE A 27 13.69 -18.63 18.35
CA ILE A 27 14.89 -18.99 17.59
C ILE A 27 15.88 -17.83 17.61
N GLU A 28 17.18 -18.15 17.66
CA GLU A 28 18.23 -17.16 17.57
C GLU A 28 18.35 -16.64 16.13
N LEU A 29 18.25 -15.31 15.98
CA LEU A 29 18.37 -14.64 14.70
C LEU A 29 19.78 -14.14 14.47
N THR A 30 20.27 -14.28 13.25
CA THR A 30 21.54 -13.68 12.85
C THR A 30 21.47 -12.14 12.88
N ARG A 31 22.62 -11.49 12.97
CA ARG A 31 22.74 -10.02 12.92
C ARG A 31 22.06 -9.45 11.65
N SER A 32 22.26 -10.12 10.52
CA SER A 32 21.65 -9.74 9.25
C SER A 32 20.12 -9.81 9.30
N GLN A 33 19.54 -10.89 9.85
CA GLN A 33 18.09 -11.03 9.99
C GLN A 33 17.47 -9.96 10.90
N LYS A 34 18.16 -9.63 12.01
CA LYS A 34 17.75 -8.53 12.90
C LYS A 34 17.75 -7.19 12.15
N GLY A 35 18.82 -6.89 11.40
CA GLY A 35 18.94 -5.67 10.62
C GLY A 35 17.83 -5.54 9.55
N VAL A 36 17.54 -6.62 8.83
CA VAL A 36 16.45 -6.64 7.83
C VAL A 36 15.08 -6.48 8.50
N ARG A 37 14.81 -7.10 9.66
CA ARG A 37 13.58 -6.82 10.41
C ARG A 37 13.41 -5.34 10.70
N THR A 38 14.43 -4.71 11.27
CA THR A 38 14.40 -3.28 11.59
C THR A 38 14.16 -2.43 10.35
N SER A 39 14.81 -2.73 9.21
CA SER A 39 14.59 -1.98 7.97
C SER A 39 13.15 -2.12 7.45
N THR A 40 12.54 -3.31 7.57
CA THR A 40 11.12 -3.50 7.19
C THR A 40 10.16 -2.81 8.15
N ASP A 41 10.49 -2.70 9.44
CA ASP A 41 9.69 -1.96 10.42
C ASP A 41 9.79 -0.45 10.15
N VAL A 42 10.96 0.06 9.77
CA VAL A 42 11.14 1.46 9.34
C VAL A 42 10.33 1.75 8.07
N LEU A 43 10.39 0.87 7.06
CA LEU A 43 9.66 1.05 5.80
C LEU A 43 8.14 0.98 6.00
N LEU A 44 7.63 0.22 6.96
CA LEU A 44 6.21 0.21 7.31
C LEU A 44 5.67 1.61 7.63
N VAL A 45 6.51 2.45 8.24
CA VAL A 45 6.16 3.84 8.59
C VAL A 45 6.58 4.82 7.49
N ALA A 46 7.77 4.63 6.93
CA ALA A 46 8.34 5.56 5.95
C ALA A 46 7.52 5.63 4.64
N MET A 47 6.95 4.51 4.18
CA MET A 47 6.15 4.49 2.95
C MET A 47 4.87 5.32 3.08
N PRO A 48 3.99 5.12 4.09
CA PRO A 48 2.81 5.98 4.27
C PRO A 48 3.16 7.45 4.51
N VAL A 49 4.27 7.74 5.19
CA VAL A 49 4.75 9.12 5.39
C VAL A 49 5.15 9.77 4.06
N ALA A 50 5.86 9.04 3.19
CA ALA A 50 6.21 9.51 1.85
C ALA A 50 4.96 9.74 1.00
N THR A 51 4.00 8.82 1.04
CA THR A 51 2.69 8.94 0.36
C THR A 51 1.92 10.16 0.85
N LEU A 52 1.91 10.42 2.16
CA LEU A 52 1.33 11.61 2.74
C LEU A 52 2.02 12.88 2.23
N GLY A 53 3.36 12.89 2.13
CA GLY A 53 4.14 13.99 1.56
C GLY A 53 3.76 14.28 0.10
N ILE A 54 3.59 13.25 -0.72
CA ILE A 54 3.11 13.38 -2.11
C ILE A 54 1.70 13.97 -2.14
N ALA A 55 0.78 13.48 -1.29
CA ALA A 55 -0.59 13.94 -1.24
C ALA A 55 -0.69 15.42 -0.81
N ILE A 56 0.09 15.82 0.19
CA ILE A 56 0.16 17.22 0.66
C ILE A 56 0.71 18.13 -0.45
N GLY A 57 1.81 17.74 -1.08
CA GLY A 57 2.42 18.49 -2.19
C GLY A 57 1.47 18.68 -3.37
N LYS A 58 0.61 17.70 -3.63
CA LYS A 58 -0.46 17.76 -4.65
C LYS A 58 -1.76 18.39 -4.15
N LYS A 59 -1.85 18.81 -2.89
CA LYS A 59 -3.07 19.32 -2.22
C LYS A 59 -4.25 18.33 -2.30
N ASP A 60 -3.95 17.03 -2.33
CA ASP A 60 -4.92 15.95 -2.47
C ASP A 60 -5.50 15.52 -1.12
N TRP A 61 -6.26 16.41 -0.48
CA TRP A 61 -6.90 16.14 0.81
C TRP A 61 -7.88 14.96 0.78
N LYS A 62 -8.52 14.75 -0.37
CA LYS A 62 -9.42 13.61 -0.57
C LYS A 62 -8.63 12.30 -0.63
N GLY A 63 -7.48 12.29 -1.30
CA GLY A 63 -6.58 11.13 -1.33
C GLY A 63 -6.09 10.76 0.05
N ILE A 64 -5.73 11.72 0.90
CA ILE A 64 -5.36 11.45 2.28
C ILE A 64 -6.49 10.73 3.02
N GLY A 65 -7.74 11.20 2.89
CA GLY A 65 -8.89 10.55 3.51
C GLY A 65 -9.12 9.11 3.01
N ILE A 66 -8.96 8.89 1.70
CA ILE A 66 -9.06 7.55 1.10
C ILE A 66 -7.95 6.64 1.64
N GLY A 67 -6.68 7.07 1.60
CA GLY A 67 -5.56 6.27 2.09
C GLY A 67 -5.70 5.86 3.56
N VAL A 68 -6.17 6.78 4.42
CA VAL A 68 -6.47 6.47 5.83
C VAL A 68 -7.57 5.40 5.95
N ALA A 69 -8.65 5.54 5.17
CA ALA A 69 -9.76 4.57 5.19
C ALA A 69 -9.31 3.19 4.68
N GLU A 70 -8.48 3.15 3.63
CA GLU A 70 -7.93 1.91 3.08
C GLU A 70 -6.99 1.22 4.07
N ALA A 71 -6.10 1.98 4.74
CA ALA A 71 -5.24 1.44 5.77
C ALA A 71 -6.06 0.86 6.93
N ALA A 72 -7.09 1.57 7.40
CA ALA A 72 -7.98 1.08 8.45
C ALA A 72 -8.74 -0.19 8.03
N GLY A 73 -9.28 -0.22 6.81
CA GLY A 73 -9.95 -1.40 6.26
C GLY A 73 -9.00 -2.60 6.11
N THR A 74 -7.78 -2.36 5.62
CA THR A 74 -6.73 -3.39 5.53
C THR A 74 -6.39 -3.98 6.89
N MET A 75 -6.24 -3.12 7.91
CA MET A 75 -5.99 -3.56 9.29
C MET A 75 -7.14 -4.37 9.83
N ALA A 76 -8.38 -3.93 9.64
CA ALA A 76 -9.57 -4.66 10.10
C ALA A 76 -9.64 -6.08 9.51
N VAL A 77 -9.46 -6.22 8.19
CA VAL A 77 -9.43 -7.54 7.51
C VAL A 77 -8.24 -8.38 8.01
N THR A 78 -7.04 -7.79 8.06
CA THR A 78 -5.82 -8.50 8.46
C THR A 78 -5.92 -9.01 9.89
N TYR A 79 -6.36 -8.18 10.84
CA TYR A 79 -6.49 -8.61 12.23
C TYR A 79 -7.67 -9.57 12.43
N GLY A 80 -8.79 -9.37 11.73
CA GLY A 80 -9.88 -10.34 11.73
C GLY A 80 -9.39 -11.74 11.36
N LEU A 81 -8.60 -11.85 10.27
CA LEU A 81 -8.03 -13.14 9.84
C LEU A 81 -6.97 -13.68 10.81
N LYS A 82 -6.14 -12.82 11.43
CA LYS A 82 -5.15 -13.23 12.43
C LYS A 82 -5.81 -13.94 13.61
N TYR A 83 -6.88 -13.36 14.11
CA TYR A 83 -7.62 -13.91 15.25
C TYR A 83 -8.51 -15.11 14.87
N ALA A 84 -8.91 -15.23 13.61
CA ALA A 84 -9.67 -16.39 13.15
C ALA A 84 -8.79 -17.63 12.88
N ILE A 85 -7.56 -17.43 12.36
CA ILE A 85 -6.73 -18.54 11.84
C ILE A 85 -5.69 -19.04 12.86
N HIS A 86 -5.23 -18.21 13.79
CA HIS A 86 -4.29 -18.58 14.88
C HIS A 86 -3.05 -19.34 14.41
N LYS A 87 -2.44 -18.94 13.29
CA LYS A 87 -1.24 -19.58 12.74
C LYS A 87 0.01 -19.19 13.52
N ARG A 88 0.79 -20.19 13.98
CA ARG A 88 2.08 -19.95 14.67
C ARG A 88 3.10 -19.32 13.75
N ARG A 89 3.88 -18.36 14.28
CA ARG A 89 5.00 -17.72 13.53
C ARG A 89 6.16 -18.68 13.35
N PRO A 90 6.93 -18.54 12.25
CA PRO A 90 8.14 -19.33 12.04
C PRO A 90 9.19 -19.14 13.14
N ASP A 91 9.29 -17.95 13.77
CA ASP A 91 10.19 -17.70 14.89
C ASP A 91 9.63 -18.14 16.25
N GLY A 92 8.39 -18.65 16.29
CA GLY A 92 7.74 -19.13 17.50
C GLY A 92 7.23 -18.04 18.45
N SER A 93 7.35 -16.74 18.10
CA SER A 93 7.05 -15.62 18.99
C SER A 93 5.58 -15.48 19.38
N ASP A 94 4.66 -15.84 18.49
CA ASP A 94 3.21 -15.81 18.73
C ASP A 94 2.41 -16.69 17.74
N ASN A 95 1.09 -16.74 17.89
CA ASN A 95 0.17 -17.51 17.03
C ASN A 95 -0.64 -16.63 16.08
N HIS A 96 -0.14 -15.46 15.68
CA HIS A 96 -0.83 -14.53 14.79
C HIS A 96 0.02 -14.25 13.54
N SER A 97 0.56 -15.32 12.91
CA SER A 97 1.39 -15.18 11.72
C SER A 97 0.58 -14.74 10.51
N PHE A 98 -0.53 -15.40 10.22
CA PHE A 98 -1.30 -15.21 8.99
C PHE A 98 -2.47 -14.23 9.16
N PRO A 99 -2.68 -13.34 8.18
CA PRO A 99 -1.73 -12.91 7.14
C PRO A 99 -0.71 -11.89 7.68
N SER A 100 0.34 -11.57 6.89
CA SER A 100 1.34 -10.59 7.29
C SER A 100 0.80 -9.16 7.28
N GLY A 101 0.73 -8.52 8.44
CA GLY A 101 0.26 -7.13 8.57
C GLY A 101 1.17 -6.11 7.86
N HIS A 102 2.50 -6.31 7.92
CA HIS A 102 3.45 -5.47 7.20
C HIS A 102 3.18 -5.54 5.68
N SER A 103 3.09 -6.76 5.13
CA SER A 103 2.82 -6.92 3.70
C SER A 103 1.46 -6.32 3.33
N SER A 104 0.40 -6.55 4.13
CA SER A 104 -0.91 -5.98 3.84
C SER A 104 -0.86 -4.46 3.72
N LEU A 105 -0.26 -3.76 4.70
CA LEU A 105 -0.22 -2.30 4.72
C LEU A 105 0.66 -1.71 3.61
N VAL A 106 1.88 -2.24 3.40
CA VAL A 106 2.76 -1.67 2.37
C VAL A 106 2.25 -1.92 0.96
N PHE A 107 1.56 -3.05 0.71
CA PHE A 107 0.92 -3.30 -0.57
C PHE A 107 -0.36 -2.48 -0.77
N THR A 108 -1.10 -2.16 0.30
CA THR A 108 -2.20 -1.18 0.23
C THR A 108 -1.66 0.18 -0.18
N ASP A 109 -0.61 0.67 0.49
CA ASP A 109 0.02 1.95 0.19
C ASP A 109 0.58 2.00 -1.25
N ALA A 110 1.32 0.97 -1.67
CA ALA A 110 1.86 0.88 -3.02
C ALA A 110 0.76 0.87 -4.09
N SER A 111 -0.34 0.16 -3.83
CA SER A 111 -1.49 0.08 -4.73
C SER A 111 -2.25 1.41 -4.79
N PHE A 112 -2.43 2.07 -3.64
CA PHE A 112 -2.97 3.42 -3.57
C PHE A 112 -2.14 4.38 -4.41
N VAL A 113 -0.82 4.42 -4.20
CA VAL A 113 0.10 5.30 -4.92
C VAL A 113 0.08 5.03 -6.42
N MET A 114 0.12 3.76 -6.83
CA MET A 114 0.03 3.35 -8.24
C MET A 114 -1.27 3.83 -8.88
N ARG A 115 -2.40 3.57 -8.22
CA ARG A 115 -3.73 3.89 -8.75
C ARG A 115 -4.02 5.39 -8.73
N ARG A 116 -3.55 6.10 -7.69
CA ARG A 116 -3.86 7.51 -7.45
C ARG A 116 -2.94 8.45 -8.21
N TYR A 117 -1.63 8.19 -8.17
CA TYR A 117 -0.58 9.08 -8.69
C TYR A 117 0.16 8.53 -9.89
N GLY A 118 -0.14 7.29 -10.30
CA GLY A 118 0.40 6.68 -11.50
C GLY A 118 1.70 5.89 -11.29
N TRP A 119 2.16 5.26 -12.37
CA TRP A 119 3.25 4.29 -12.36
C TRP A 119 4.60 4.85 -11.92
N LYS A 120 4.86 6.14 -12.16
CA LYS A 120 6.13 6.79 -11.79
C LYS A 120 6.40 6.73 -10.28
N PHE A 121 5.35 6.82 -9.47
CA PHE A 121 5.41 6.68 -8.02
C PHE A 121 5.09 5.25 -7.57
N GLY A 122 4.20 4.58 -8.26
CA GLY A 122 3.72 3.26 -7.89
C GLY A 122 4.76 2.16 -8.06
N VAL A 123 5.56 2.17 -9.15
CA VAL A 123 6.60 1.14 -9.37
C VAL A 123 7.64 1.15 -8.25
N PRO A 124 8.24 2.28 -7.86
CA PRO A 124 9.13 2.33 -6.70
C PRO A 124 8.44 1.87 -5.39
N ALA A 125 7.17 2.26 -5.17
CA ALA A 125 6.43 1.84 -3.99
C ALA A 125 6.23 0.32 -3.94
N TYR A 126 5.89 -0.32 -5.07
CA TYR A 126 5.78 -1.78 -5.16
C TYR A 126 7.13 -2.49 -4.98
N ALA A 127 8.23 -1.91 -5.45
CA ALA A 127 9.57 -2.46 -5.22
C ALA A 127 9.91 -2.48 -3.72
N LEU A 128 9.61 -1.38 -3.00
CA LEU A 128 9.77 -1.31 -1.55
C LEU A 128 8.83 -2.29 -0.82
N ALA A 129 7.57 -2.40 -1.23
CA ALA A 129 6.63 -3.36 -0.67
C ALA A 129 7.11 -4.81 -0.85
N GLY A 130 7.66 -5.15 -2.02
CA GLY A 130 8.28 -6.44 -2.29
C GLY A 130 9.49 -6.71 -1.38
N TYR A 131 10.33 -5.71 -1.17
CA TYR A 131 11.45 -5.81 -0.22
C TYR A 131 10.94 -6.07 1.21
N VAL A 132 9.90 -5.36 1.65
CA VAL A 132 9.30 -5.60 2.98
C VAL A 132 8.78 -7.03 3.07
N ALA A 133 8.02 -7.52 2.09
CA ALA A 133 7.51 -8.89 2.08
C ALA A 133 8.64 -9.92 2.16
N TRP A 134 9.66 -9.78 1.33
CA TRP A 134 10.86 -10.63 1.39
C TRP A 134 11.53 -10.57 2.76
N GLY A 135 11.72 -9.36 3.30
CA GLY A 135 12.38 -9.16 4.58
C GLY A 135 11.64 -9.79 5.77
N ARG A 136 10.30 -9.87 5.71
CA ARG A 136 9.49 -10.57 6.74
C ARG A 136 9.71 -12.08 6.70
N VAL A 137 9.93 -12.66 5.51
CA VAL A 137 10.26 -14.09 5.36
C VAL A 137 11.71 -14.35 5.78
N TYR A 138 12.66 -13.56 5.26
CA TYR A 138 14.07 -13.67 5.60
C TYR A 138 14.31 -13.54 7.11
N GLY A 139 13.63 -12.57 7.74
CA GLY A 139 13.65 -12.34 9.18
C GLY A 139 12.86 -13.36 10.01
N LYS A 140 12.29 -14.42 9.42
CA LYS A 140 11.55 -15.50 10.11
C LYS A 140 10.29 -15.02 10.90
N LYS A 141 9.76 -13.81 10.59
CA LYS A 141 8.51 -13.33 11.20
C LYS A 141 7.28 -13.94 10.55
N HIS A 142 7.37 -14.25 9.27
CA HIS A 142 6.29 -14.77 8.44
C HIS A 142 6.84 -15.81 7.46
N ASP A 143 6.01 -16.73 7.00
CA ASP A 143 6.33 -17.55 5.85
C ASP A 143 5.82 -16.91 4.53
N THR A 144 6.12 -17.56 3.41
CA THR A 144 5.76 -17.06 2.08
C THR A 144 4.24 -16.89 1.91
N TRP A 145 3.43 -17.79 2.45
CA TRP A 145 1.97 -17.70 2.34
C TRP A 145 1.39 -16.54 3.12
N ASP A 146 1.97 -16.23 4.30
CA ASP A 146 1.56 -15.08 5.10
C ASP A 146 1.74 -13.76 4.35
N VAL A 147 2.91 -13.61 3.69
CA VAL A 147 3.23 -12.37 2.96
C VAL A 147 2.48 -12.27 1.64
N LEU A 148 2.28 -13.39 0.92
CA LEU A 148 1.48 -13.40 -0.31
C LEU A 148 0.01 -13.07 -0.03
N ALA A 149 -0.58 -13.66 1.02
CA ALA A 149 -1.94 -13.33 1.43
C ALA A 149 -2.06 -11.85 1.84
N GLY A 150 -1.10 -11.34 2.61
CA GLY A 150 -1.05 -9.93 2.96
C GLY A 150 -0.94 -9.03 1.74
N ALA A 151 -0.06 -9.35 0.81
CA ALA A 151 0.10 -8.61 -0.45
C ALA A 151 -1.19 -8.61 -1.29
N ALA A 152 -1.88 -9.75 -1.38
CA ALA A 152 -3.14 -9.86 -2.10
C ALA A 152 -4.24 -9.01 -1.46
N ILE A 153 -4.40 -9.07 -0.13
CA ILE A 153 -5.37 -8.25 0.61
C ILE A 153 -5.09 -6.77 0.39
N GLY A 154 -3.84 -6.34 0.61
CA GLY A 154 -3.46 -4.95 0.47
C GLY A 154 -3.63 -4.43 -0.95
N SER A 155 -3.20 -5.20 -1.95
CA SER A 155 -3.36 -4.83 -3.36
C SER A 155 -4.83 -4.75 -3.77
N ALA A 156 -5.66 -5.69 -3.33
CA ALA A 156 -7.09 -5.67 -3.63
C ALA A 156 -7.75 -4.41 -3.07
N ILE A 157 -7.52 -4.07 -1.80
CA ILE A 157 -8.11 -2.89 -1.16
C ILE A 157 -7.63 -1.62 -1.87
N GLY A 158 -6.32 -1.43 -2.05
CA GLY A 158 -5.78 -0.23 -2.67
C GLY A 158 -6.21 -0.06 -4.14
N LEU A 159 -6.29 -1.15 -4.93
CA LEU A 159 -6.72 -1.06 -6.33
C LEU A 159 -8.23 -0.86 -6.49
N LEU A 160 -9.05 -1.48 -5.63
CA LEU A 160 -10.51 -1.42 -5.76
C LEU A 160 -11.11 -0.16 -5.15
N CYS A 161 -10.54 0.35 -4.04
CA CYS A 161 -11.08 1.50 -3.33
C CYS A 161 -10.51 2.84 -3.84
N THR A 162 -9.28 2.86 -4.37
CA THR A 162 -8.65 4.09 -4.86
C THR A 162 -9.17 4.48 -6.24
N LYS A 163 -9.48 5.77 -6.39
CA LYS A 163 -9.77 6.40 -7.69
C LYS A 163 -8.59 7.27 -8.12
N PRO A 164 -8.27 7.35 -9.43
CA PRO A 164 -7.21 8.23 -9.92
C PRO A 164 -7.38 9.67 -9.45
N PHE A 165 -6.27 10.35 -9.19
CA PHE A 165 -6.28 11.75 -8.74
C PHE A 165 -6.75 12.69 -9.85
N MET A 166 -6.31 12.44 -11.07
CA MET A 166 -6.74 13.19 -12.26
C MET A 166 -8.01 12.57 -12.84
N LYS A 167 -9.12 13.24 -12.69
CA LYS A 167 -10.44 12.78 -13.10
C LYS A 167 -10.67 12.76 -14.62
N ASN A 168 -9.83 13.41 -15.41
CA ASN A 168 -10.13 13.74 -16.79
C ASN A 168 -9.01 13.43 -17.81
N ALA A 169 -8.25 12.37 -17.64
CA ALA A 169 -7.58 11.78 -18.78
C ALA A 169 -8.60 10.88 -19.49
N GLN A 170 -9.41 11.42 -20.36
CA GLN A 170 -10.22 10.63 -21.26
C GLN A 170 -9.33 10.20 -22.42
N ILE A 171 -8.89 8.96 -22.37
CA ILE A 171 -8.30 8.30 -23.52
C ILE A 171 -9.50 7.73 -24.30
N ALA A 172 -9.87 8.39 -25.36
CA ALA A 172 -10.90 7.92 -26.27
C ALA A 172 -10.30 7.67 -27.65
N PRO A 173 -10.74 6.67 -28.38
CA PRO A 173 -10.43 6.58 -29.81
C PRO A 173 -10.96 7.88 -30.46
N ALA A 174 -10.06 8.62 -31.08
CA ALA A 174 -10.41 9.84 -31.81
C ALA A 174 -10.32 9.52 -33.30
N ALA A 175 -11.42 9.74 -34.02
CA ALA A 175 -11.39 9.78 -35.47
C ALA A 175 -10.85 11.14 -35.90
N LEU A 176 -9.73 11.13 -36.63
CA LEU A 176 -9.22 12.34 -37.25
C LEU A 176 -9.91 12.49 -38.59
N THR A 177 -10.66 13.58 -38.72
CA THR A 177 -11.32 13.98 -39.97
C THR A 177 -10.66 15.25 -40.53
N ASP A 178 -10.59 15.39 -41.81
CA ASP A 178 -10.13 16.60 -42.48
C ASP A 178 -11.08 17.76 -42.13
N PRO A 179 -10.55 18.87 -41.58
CA PRO A 179 -11.39 20.01 -41.16
C PRO A 179 -12.10 20.72 -42.32
N GLN A 180 -11.60 20.55 -43.57
CA GLN A 180 -12.18 21.22 -44.77
C GLN A 180 -13.19 20.34 -45.54
N THR A 181 -12.91 19.02 -45.57
CA THR A 181 -13.72 18.09 -46.36
C THR A 181 -14.59 17.17 -45.52
N GLY A 182 -14.37 17.11 -44.22
CA GLY A 182 -15.06 16.17 -43.32
C GLY A 182 -14.72 14.69 -43.56
N GLN A 183 -13.75 14.38 -44.42
CA GLN A 183 -13.38 13.01 -44.74
C GLN A 183 -12.56 12.38 -43.62
N PHE A 184 -12.79 11.09 -43.40
CA PHE A 184 -12.05 10.30 -42.43
C PHE A 184 -10.60 10.12 -42.87
N ILE A 185 -9.64 10.49 -42.01
CA ILE A 185 -8.22 10.39 -42.27
C ILE A 185 -7.62 9.16 -41.56
N SER A 186 -7.87 9.02 -40.26
CA SER A 186 -7.33 7.91 -39.47
C SER A 186 -8.04 7.78 -38.11
N ILE A 187 -7.87 6.61 -37.47
CA ILE A 187 -8.20 6.42 -36.05
C ILE A 187 -6.93 6.58 -35.24
N GLY A 188 -6.94 7.54 -34.32
CA GLY A 188 -5.89 7.77 -33.35
C GLY A 188 -6.40 7.65 -31.92
N ILE A 189 -5.48 7.67 -30.96
CA ILE A 189 -5.83 7.78 -29.55
C ILE A 189 -5.70 9.25 -29.17
N GLY A 190 -6.82 9.90 -28.91
CA GLY A 190 -6.89 11.27 -28.41
C GLY A 190 -7.03 11.28 -26.89
N GLY A 191 -6.30 12.15 -26.20
CA GLY A 191 -6.45 12.36 -24.77
C GLY A 191 -6.60 13.84 -24.44
N THR A 192 -7.64 14.21 -23.69
CA THR A 192 -7.76 15.54 -23.07
C THR A 192 -7.41 15.44 -21.60
N VAL A 193 -6.47 16.28 -21.14
CA VAL A 193 -6.14 16.45 -19.73
C VAL A 193 -6.68 17.80 -19.32
N ASN A 194 -7.75 17.84 -18.53
CA ASN A 194 -8.21 19.05 -17.87
C ASN A 194 -7.52 19.15 -16.50
N PHE A 195 -6.74 20.22 -16.32
CA PHE A 195 -6.04 20.55 -15.09
C PHE A 195 -6.99 21.19 -14.07
#